data_b66bbfba8a7ece2ef954c61bf0370006
#
_entry.id   b66bbfba8a7ece2ef954c61bf0370006
#
_cell.length_a   1.000
_cell.length_b   1.000
_cell.length_c   1.000
_cell.angle_alpha   90.00
_cell.angle_beta   90.00
_cell.angle_gamma   90.00
#
_symmetry.space_group_name_H-M   'P 1'
#
loop_
_entity.id
_entity.type
_entity.pdbx_description
1 polymer ?
#
loop_
_entity_poly.entity_id
_entity_poly.type
_entity_poly.pdbx_seq_one_letter_code
_entity_poly.pdbx_strand_id
1 'polypeptide(L)'
;MVSVVEAPSAVRTKGRILVVDDELVVRDSLGKWFTSEGYTARPTAGAREALEEIQHAEYDIALIDIKMPGMDGMELQARLKEADPELTVIIMTGYASVDTAVQALKRGAYDYITKPVDPDELSHLVANALEHRRARHEVVRLRENLQEVSPGTEMIGRSPAMKKVTELIEMVAPTEATVLITGESGTGKEVVARAIHAAGPRRYMPMVTIHCGALTETLLESELFGHEKGAFTGAQYRKKGKFEVADGGTVFLDEISDISLKTQTDLLRVLQEKEIVRVGGNQQIKVDFRCIAATNKNLETLVKNGTFRPDLYYRLHVFCIDLP
;
A
#
# COMPACT_ATOMS: atom_id res chain seq x y z
N MET A 1 -38.94 -31.99 25.17
CA MET A 1 -38.65 -30.52 25.30
C MET A 1 -37.22 -30.38 25.78
N VAL A 2 -36.31 -30.07 24.87
CA VAL A 2 -34.92 -29.85 25.21
C VAL A 2 -34.74 -28.34 25.16
N SER A 3 -34.49 -27.72 26.33
CA SER A 3 -34.17 -26.30 26.44
C SER A 3 -32.83 -26.02 25.77
N VAL A 4 -32.87 -25.26 24.70
CA VAL A 4 -31.69 -24.66 24.11
C VAL A 4 -31.28 -23.49 25.03
N VAL A 5 -30.18 -23.66 25.74
CA VAL A 5 -29.54 -22.57 26.49
C VAL A 5 -28.83 -21.70 25.45
N GLU A 6 -29.40 -20.53 25.17
CA GLU A 6 -28.74 -19.51 24.39
C GLU A 6 -27.46 -19.08 25.12
N ALA A 7 -26.30 -19.20 24.44
CA ALA A 7 -25.07 -18.64 24.90
C ALA A 7 -25.20 -17.11 24.93
N PRO A 8 -24.67 -16.41 25.97
CA PRO A 8 -24.76 -14.95 26.06
C PRO A 8 -24.06 -14.30 24.86
N SER A 9 -24.78 -13.46 24.14
CA SER A 9 -24.25 -12.64 23.06
C SER A 9 -23.04 -11.85 23.57
N ALA A 10 -21.88 -12.11 23.01
CA ALA A 10 -20.68 -11.34 23.32
C ALA A 10 -20.98 -9.85 23.07
N VAL A 11 -21.01 -9.04 24.13
CA VAL A 11 -21.11 -7.59 24.06
C VAL A 11 -19.95 -7.10 23.20
N ARG A 12 -20.24 -6.57 22.01
CA ARG A 12 -19.21 -6.01 21.11
C ARG A 12 -18.56 -4.84 21.82
N THR A 13 -17.38 -5.05 22.40
CA THR A 13 -16.56 -3.97 22.97
C THR A 13 -16.16 -2.98 21.87
N LYS A 14 -16.10 -1.68 22.22
CA LYS A 14 -15.58 -0.64 21.32
C LYS A 14 -14.10 -0.81 21.02
N GLY A 15 -13.35 -1.42 21.96
CA GLY A 15 -11.91 -1.67 21.86
C GLY A 15 -11.34 -2.11 23.21
N ARG A 16 -10.07 -2.58 23.23
CA ARG A 16 -9.35 -3.01 24.43
C ARG A 16 -8.27 -2.02 24.78
N ILE A 17 -8.29 -1.50 26.01
CA ILE A 17 -7.43 -0.43 26.47
C ILE A 17 -6.61 -0.92 27.67
N LEU A 18 -5.28 -0.83 27.55
CA LEU A 18 -4.36 -1.03 28.66
C LEU A 18 -4.10 0.31 29.33
N VAL A 19 -4.36 0.42 30.63
CA VAL A 19 -4.11 1.65 31.42
C VAL A 19 -2.95 1.39 32.36
N VAL A 20 -1.86 2.12 32.20
CA VAL A 20 -0.63 1.94 32.98
C VAL A 20 -0.36 3.20 33.78
N ASP A 21 -0.54 3.13 35.10
CA ASP A 21 -0.38 4.25 36.00
C ASP A 21 -0.04 3.71 37.42
N ASP A 22 0.92 4.26 38.11
CA ASP A 22 1.28 3.81 39.46
C ASP A 22 0.31 4.33 40.53
N GLU A 23 -0.42 5.41 40.25
CA GLU A 23 -1.43 5.96 41.15
C GLU A 23 -2.74 5.16 41.08
N LEU A 24 -3.08 4.45 42.16
CA LEU A 24 -4.29 3.61 42.24
C LEU A 24 -5.57 4.37 41.89
N VAL A 25 -5.69 5.62 42.34
CA VAL A 25 -6.90 6.44 42.13
C VAL A 25 -7.10 6.77 40.65
N VAL A 26 -6.03 7.14 39.94
CA VAL A 26 -6.07 7.44 38.51
C VAL A 26 -6.41 6.18 37.70
N ARG A 27 -5.71 5.10 37.99
CA ARG A 27 -5.87 3.79 37.34
C ARG A 27 -7.29 3.24 37.47
N ASP A 28 -7.84 3.24 38.70
CA ASP A 28 -9.19 2.78 39.00
C ASP A 28 -10.27 3.67 38.36
N SER A 29 -10.07 4.98 38.38
CA SER A 29 -11.01 5.93 37.78
C SER A 29 -11.08 5.77 36.27
N LEU A 30 -9.92 5.71 35.62
CA LEU A 30 -9.85 5.50 34.14
C LEU A 30 -10.39 4.11 33.75
N GLY A 31 -10.05 3.06 34.51
CA GLY A 31 -10.56 1.72 34.26
C GLY A 31 -12.10 1.61 34.32
N LYS A 32 -12.70 2.21 35.34
CA LYS A 32 -14.17 2.25 35.48
C LYS A 32 -14.80 3.12 34.42
N TRP A 33 -14.22 4.27 34.13
CA TRP A 33 -14.73 5.19 33.12
C TRP A 33 -14.71 4.55 31.70
N PHE A 34 -13.61 3.94 31.28
CA PHE A 34 -13.56 3.22 29.99
C PHE A 34 -14.57 2.08 29.93
N THR A 35 -14.75 1.36 31.02
CA THR A 35 -15.76 0.28 31.10
C THR A 35 -17.18 0.84 30.92
N SER A 36 -17.49 1.98 31.53
CA SER A 36 -18.80 2.65 31.36
C SER A 36 -19.03 3.18 29.96
N GLU A 37 -17.96 3.57 29.26
CA GLU A 37 -17.98 3.97 27.85
C GLU A 37 -18.06 2.80 26.87
N GLY A 38 -18.04 1.55 27.34
CA GLY A 38 -18.18 0.34 26.51
C GLY A 38 -16.85 -0.20 25.96
N TYR A 39 -15.73 0.16 26.54
CA TYR A 39 -14.41 -0.42 26.28
C TYR A 39 -14.12 -1.57 27.25
N THR A 40 -13.21 -2.45 26.87
CA THR A 40 -12.60 -3.40 27.81
C THR A 40 -11.30 -2.78 28.31
N ALA A 41 -11.29 -2.32 29.56
CA ALA A 41 -10.10 -1.70 30.16
C ALA A 41 -9.38 -2.69 31.08
N ARG A 42 -8.03 -2.71 30.98
CA ARG A 42 -7.15 -3.44 31.88
C ARG A 42 -6.20 -2.46 32.59
N PRO A 43 -6.47 -2.13 33.85
CA PRO A 43 -5.57 -1.32 34.63
C PRO A 43 -4.36 -2.15 35.12
N THR A 44 -3.15 -1.58 35.05
CA THR A 44 -1.88 -2.16 35.53
C THR A 44 -1.11 -1.15 36.34
N ALA A 45 -0.40 -1.61 37.39
CA ALA A 45 0.25 -0.75 38.38
C ALA A 45 1.63 -0.23 37.94
N GLY A 46 2.10 -0.63 36.77
CA GLY A 46 3.40 -0.20 36.25
C GLY A 46 3.88 -1.01 35.05
N ALA A 47 5.07 -0.69 34.61
CA ALA A 47 5.64 -1.21 33.36
C ALA A 47 5.79 -2.73 33.31
N ARG A 48 6.17 -3.36 34.44
CA ARG A 48 6.35 -4.83 34.47
C ARG A 48 5.03 -5.57 34.21
N GLU A 49 3.99 -5.18 34.93
CA GLU A 49 2.66 -5.79 34.76
C GLU A 49 2.11 -5.55 33.34
N ALA A 50 2.33 -4.35 32.78
CA ALA A 50 1.92 -4.01 31.43
C ALA A 50 2.62 -4.90 30.37
N LEU A 51 3.92 -5.16 30.52
CA LEU A 51 4.67 -6.05 29.63
C LEU A 51 4.27 -7.53 29.76
N GLU A 52 3.86 -7.98 30.95
CA GLU A 52 3.30 -9.31 31.15
C GLU A 52 1.91 -9.44 30.48
N GLU A 53 1.06 -8.44 30.63
CA GLU A 53 -0.29 -8.42 30.06
C GLU A 53 -0.30 -8.47 28.52
N ILE A 54 0.58 -7.74 27.84
CA ILE A 54 0.62 -7.73 26.37
C ILE A 54 1.09 -9.06 25.77
N GLN A 55 1.73 -9.93 26.55
CA GLN A 55 2.08 -11.29 26.12
C GLN A 55 0.90 -12.25 26.13
N HIS A 56 -0.15 -11.91 26.89
CA HIS A 56 -1.31 -12.79 27.10
C HIS A 56 -2.58 -12.31 26.44
N ALA A 57 -2.61 -11.03 26.04
CA ALA A 57 -3.79 -10.42 25.44
C ALA A 57 -3.43 -9.29 24.48
N GLU A 58 -4.19 -9.14 23.40
CA GLU A 58 -4.07 -8.04 22.46
C GLU A 58 -4.79 -6.79 22.98
N TYR A 59 -4.18 -5.63 22.78
CA TYR A 59 -4.73 -4.33 23.14
C TYR A 59 -4.72 -3.39 21.92
N ASP A 60 -5.76 -2.54 21.83
CA ASP A 60 -5.85 -1.55 20.77
C ASP A 60 -5.08 -0.29 21.12
N ILE A 61 -5.17 0.12 22.38
CA ILE A 61 -4.55 1.33 22.93
C ILE A 61 -3.88 1.02 24.25
N ALA A 62 -2.71 1.62 24.50
CA ALA A 62 -2.09 1.72 25.80
C ALA A 62 -2.05 3.20 26.22
N LEU A 63 -2.67 3.51 27.37
CA LEU A 63 -2.50 4.78 28.07
C LEU A 63 -1.39 4.59 29.12
N ILE A 64 -0.34 5.39 29.04
CA ILE A 64 0.87 5.19 29.87
C ILE A 64 1.23 6.48 30.58
N ASP A 65 1.33 6.44 31.91
CA ASP A 65 1.93 7.54 32.65
C ASP A 65 3.45 7.60 32.42
N ILE A 66 3.98 8.81 32.24
CA ILE A 66 5.43 9.01 32.07
C ILE A 66 6.17 8.67 33.39
N LYS A 67 5.68 9.16 34.52
CA LYS A 67 6.39 9.08 35.78
C LYS A 67 5.96 7.87 36.59
N MET A 68 6.64 6.74 36.41
CA MET A 68 6.40 5.54 37.19
C MET A 68 7.69 5.05 37.87
N PRO A 69 7.60 4.40 39.03
CA PRO A 69 8.76 3.81 39.70
C PRO A 69 9.42 2.71 38.83
N GLY A 70 10.74 2.72 38.79
CA GLY A 70 11.56 1.73 38.10
C GLY A 70 11.71 2.04 36.60
N MET A 71 10.83 1.56 35.75
CA MET A 71 10.82 1.84 34.31
C MET A 71 9.85 2.99 34.03
N ASP A 72 10.34 4.05 33.41
CA ASP A 72 9.50 5.19 33.03
C ASP A 72 8.60 4.86 31.81
N GLY A 73 7.59 5.70 31.60
CA GLY A 73 6.61 5.49 30.52
C GLY A 73 7.21 5.57 29.11
N MET A 74 8.30 6.29 28.93
CA MET A 74 8.99 6.42 27.63
C MET A 74 9.79 5.16 27.28
N GLU A 75 10.40 4.51 28.27
CA GLU A 75 11.05 3.22 28.08
C GLU A 75 10.01 2.11 27.87
N LEU A 76 8.92 2.14 28.66
CA LEU A 76 7.81 1.21 28.48
C LEU A 76 7.21 1.30 27.07
N GLN A 77 6.96 2.51 26.57
CA GLN A 77 6.47 2.73 25.20
C GLN A 77 7.35 2.04 24.16
N ALA A 78 8.68 2.19 24.25
CA ALA A 78 9.61 1.56 23.30
C ALA A 78 9.48 0.03 23.32
N ARG A 79 9.45 -0.59 24.51
CA ARG A 79 9.31 -2.04 24.67
C ARG A 79 7.96 -2.58 24.21
N LEU A 80 6.88 -1.85 24.48
CA LEU A 80 5.55 -2.22 23.98
C LEU A 80 5.47 -2.16 22.45
N LYS A 81 6.11 -1.16 21.84
CA LYS A 81 6.20 -1.03 20.38
C LYS A 81 7.10 -2.09 19.73
N GLU A 82 8.11 -2.59 20.43
CA GLU A 82 8.90 -3.74 19.98
C GLU A 82 8.09 -5.05 20.03
N ALA A 83 7.24 -5.21 21.05
CA ALA A 83 6.40 -6.39 21.23
C ALA A 83 5.18 -6.38 20.28
N ASP A 84 4.52 -5.23 20.12
CA ASP A 84 3.41 -4.99 19.22
C ASP A 84 3.56 -3.65 18.49
N PRO A 85 4.10 -3.63 17.27
CA PRO A 85 4.26 -2.42 16.45
C PRO A 85 2.94 -1.69 16.13
N GLU A 86 1.83 -2.42 16.16
CA GLU A 86 0.50 -1.89 15.84
C GLU A 86 -0.23 -1.31 17.06
N LEU A 87 0.25 -1.56 18.27
CA LEU A 87 -0.33 -1.00 19.51
C LEU A 87 -0.29 0.53 19.47
N THR A 88 -1.43 1.19 19.61
CA THR A 88 -1.48 2.65 19.68
C THR A 88 -1.17 3.12 21.09
N VAL A 89 -0.11 3.92 21.26
CA VAL A 89 0.32 4.41 22.57
C VAL A 89 -0.04 5.88 22.74
N ILE A 90 -0.73 6.21 23.84
CA ILE A 90 -1.05 7.56 24.29
C ILE A 90 -0.33 7.78 25.62
N ILE A 91 0.40 8.87 25.75
CA ILE A 91 1.16 9.21 26.93
C ILE A 91 0.37 10.14 27.85
N MET A 92 0.28 9.82 29.13
CA MET A 92 -0.27 10.70 30.16
C MET A 92 0.87 11.41 30.90
N THR A 93 0.75 12.71 31.15
CA THR A 93 1.80 13.49 31.85
C THR A 93 1.22 14.52 32.81
N GLY A 94 1.75 14.58 33.99
CA GLY A 94 1.45 15.64 34.98
C GLY A 94 2.19 16.96 34.75
N TYR A 95 3.21 16.97 33.88
CA TYR A 95 3.99 18.15 33.53
C TYR A 95 4.13 18.23 32.01
N ALA A 96 3.26 19.01 31.39
CA ALA A 96 3.38 19.31 29.97
C ALA A 96 4.55 20.28 29.73
N SER A 97 5.78 19.77 29.68
CA SER A 97 6.83 20.50 28.96
C SER A 97 6.72 20.15 27.48
N VAL A 98 6.80 21.16 26.63
CA VAL A 98 6.80 20.97 25.16
C VAL A 98 7.85 19.93 24.74
N ASP A 99 8.97 19.88 25.44
CA ASP A 99 10.08 18.95 25.17
C ASP A 99 9.70 17.49 25.41
N THR A 100 8.98 17.19 26.51
CA THR A 100 8.56 15.80 26.83
C THR A 100 7.50 15.28 25.87
N ALA A 101 6.54 16.12 25.50
CA ALA A 101 5.53 15.81 24.49
C ALA A 101 6.15 15.53 23.13
N VAL A 102 7.06 16.41 22.67
CA VAL A 102 7.79 16.23 21.39
C VAL A 102 8.64 14.95 21.40
N GLN A 103 9.26 14.59 22.53
CA GLN A 103 10.03 13.35 22.64
C GLN A 103 9.14 12.11 22.55
N ALA A 104 7.97 12.11 23.20
CA ALA A 104 7.01 11.01 23.13
C ALA A 104 6.56 10.74 21.69
N LEU A 105 6.17 11.81 20.97
CA LEU A 105 5.74 11.72 19.56
C LEU A 105 6.90 11.24 18.65
N LYS A 106 8.12 11.75 18.82
CA LYS A 106 9.30 11.28 18.06
C LYS A 106 9.62 9.80 18.27
N ARG A 107 9.27 9.24 19.43
CA ARG A 107 9.43 7.83 19.75
C ARG A 107 8.24 6.97 19.35
N GLY A 108 7.27 7.54 18.60
CA GLY A 108 6.15 6.81 18.03
C GLY A 108 4.91 6.71 18.93
N ALA A 109 4.76 7.57 19.94
CA ALA A 109 3.46 7.78 20.57
C ALA A 109 2.49 8.36 19.53
N TYR A 110 1.23 7.95 19.63
CA TYR A 110 0.17 8.51 18.81
C TYR A 110 -0.13 9.96 19.21
N ASP A 111 -0.25 10.17 20.52
CA ASP A 111 -0.48 11.49 21.10
C ASP A 111 -0.14 11.49 22.59
N TYR A 112 -0.33 12.63 23.25
CA TYR A 112 -0.21 12.78 24.70
C TYR A 112 -1.40 13.52 25.29
N ILE A 113 -1.67 13.31 26.56
CA ILE A 113 -2.72 14.00 27.34
C ILE A 113 -2.16 14.45 28.68
N THR A 114 -2.60 15.62 29.15
CA THR A 114 -2.12 16.19 30.43
C THR A 114 -3.01 15.77 31.58
N LYS A 115 -2.38 15.49 32.75
CA LYS A 115 -3.11 15.29 34.01
C LYS A 115 -3.36 16.66 34.68
N PRO A 116 -4.55 16.92 35.28
CA PRO A 116 -5.70 16.01 35.39
C PRO A 116 -6.36 15.77 34.00
N VAL A 117 -6.69 14.51 33.74
CA VAL A 117 -7.25 14.09 32.43
C VAL A 117 -8.69 14.58 32.31
N ASP A 118 -8.97 15.36 31.26
CA ASP A 118 -10.32 15.74 30.89
C ASP A 118 -11.02 14.57 30.20
N PRO A 119 -12.18 14.11 30.69
CA PRO A 119 -12.89 12.98 30.12
C PRO A 119 -13.32 13.19 28.65
N ASP A 120 -13.71 14.41 28.28
CA ASP A 120 -14.16 14.71 26.91
C ASP A 120 -12.98 14.72 25.95
N GLU A 121 -11.84 15.31 26.35
CA GLU A 121 -10.60 15.29 25.58
C GLU A 121 -10.10 13.84 25.39
N LEU A 122 -10.10 13.02 26.45
CA LEU A 122 -9.70 11.63 26.40
C LEU A 122 -10.64 10.81 25.50
N SER A 123 -11.95 11.02 25.56
CA SER A 123 -12.93 10.37 24.68
C SER A 123 -12.62 10.62 23.21
N HIS A 124 -12.42 11.87 22.84
CA HIS A 124 -12.08 12.25 21.47
C HIS A 124 -10.76 11.65 21.01
N LEU A 125 -9.75 11.69 21.85
CA LEU A 125 -8.42 11.17 21.54
C LEU A 125 -8.44 9.66 21.30
N VAL A 126 -9.11 8.90 22.21
CA VAL A 126 -9.25 7.44 22.10
C VAL A 126 -10.09 7.04 20.89
N ALA A 127 -11.18 7.76 20.61
CA ALA A 127 -12.02 7.48 19.44
C ALA A 127 -11.24 7.65 18.13
N ASN A 128 -10.50 8.77 17.99
CA ASN A 128 -9.65 9.04 16.83
C ASN A 128 -8.52 8.01 16.67
N ALA A 129 -7.88 7.63 17.77
CA ALA A 129 -6.83 6.62 17.78
C ALA A 129 -7.33 5.25 17.29
N LEU A 130 -8.51 4.83 17.74
CA LEU A 130 -9.15 3.58 17.30
C LEU A 130 -9.60 3.63 15.84
N GLU A 131 -10.16 4.76 15.39
CA GLU A 131 -10.55 4.93 13.99
C GLU A 131 -9.32 4.83 13.07
N HIS A 132 -8.23 5.51 13.42
CA HIS A 132 -6.96 5.45 12.69
C HIS A 132 -6.40 4.02 12.64
N ARG A 133 -6.40 3.29 13.77
CA ARG A 133 -5.97 1.89 13.81
C ARG A 133 -6.86 1.01 12.92
N ARG A 134 -8.19 1.13 13.02
CA ARG A 134 -9.13 0.38 12.19
C ARG A 134 -8.93 0.63 10.70
N ALA A 135 -8.73 1.88 10.30
CA ALA A 135 -8.46 2.24 8.92
C ALA A 135 -7.17 1.59 8.41
N ARG A 136 -6.10 1.56 9.22
CA ARG A 136 -4.84 0.86 8.86
C ARG A 136 -5.05 -0.64 8.71
N HIS A 137 -5.71 -1.28 9.68
CA HIS A 137 -6.03 -2.72 9.61
C HIS A 137 -6.90 -3.07 8.40
N GLU A 138 -7.90 -2.24 8.07
CA GLU A 138 -8.74 -2.46 6.90
C GLU A 138 -7.95 -2.35 5.60
N VAL A 139 -7.02 -1.40 5.49
CA VAL A 139 -6.11 -1.28 4.34
C VAL A 139 -5.22 -2.52 4.21
N VAL A 140 -4.68 -3.05 5.32
CA VAL A 140 -3.87 -4.28 5.30
C VAL A 140 -4.73 -5.47 4.87
N ARG A 141 -5.90 -5.64 5.47
CA ARG A 141 -6.85 -6.72 5.15
C ARG A 141 -7.32 -6.67 3.69
N LEU A 142 -7.62 -5.48 3.17
CA LEU A 142 -8.00 -5.31 1.77
C LEU A 142 -6.83 -5.65 0.83
N ARG A 143 -5.59 -5.34 1.22
CA ARG A 143 -4.38 -5.71 0.47
C ARG A 143 -4.16 -7.23 0.46
N GLU A 144 -4.35 -7.89 1.60
CA GLU A 144 -4.25 -9.36 1.71
C GLU A 144 -5.34 -10.06 0.88
N ASN A 145 -6.59 -9.60 0.95
CA ASN A 145 -7.67 -10.11 0.13
C ASN A 145 -7.42 -9.91 -1.38
N LEU A 146 -6.79 -8.80 -1.78
CA LEU A 146 -6.38 -8.58 -3.17
C LEU A 146 -5.30 -9.58 -3.62
N GLN A 147 -4.43 -10.05 -2.73
CA GLN A 147 -3.47 -11.11 -3.03
C GLN A 147 -4.14 -12.47 -3.23
N GLU A 148 -5.14 -12.81 -2.42
CA GLU A 148 -5.90 -14.07 -2.56
C GLU A 148 -6.78 -14.10 -3.82
N VAL A 149 -7.28 -12.94 -4.26
CA VAL A 149 -8.15 -12.80 -5.44
C VAL A 149 -7.35 -12.61 -6.73
N SER A 150 -6.01 -12.47 -6.69
CA SER A 150 -5.19 -12.43 -7.91
C SER A 150 -4.97 -13.85 -8.47
N PRO A 151 -5.88 -14.38 -9.32
CA PRO A 151 -5.70 -15.70 -9.90
C PRO A 151 -4.57 -15.62 -10.92
N GLY A 152 -3.52 -16.40 -10.73
CA GLY A 152 -2.56 -16.67 -11.80
C GLY A 152 -1.13 -16.17 -11.62
N THR A 153 -0.64 -15.96 -10.39
CA THR A 153 0.79 -15.72 -10.14
C THR A 153 1.62 -17.01 -10.02
N GLU A 154 0.98 -18.18 -10.00
CA GLU A 154 1.74 -19.43 -10.08
C GLU A 154 2.25 -19.66 -11.50
N MET A 155 3.49 -19.29 -11.74
CA MET A 155 4.22 -19.73 -12.93
C MET A 155 4.40 -21.24 -12.89
N ILE A 156 3.60 -21.97 -13.65
CA ILE A 156 3.71 -23.42 -13.79
C ILE A 156 4.76 -23.72 -14.84
N GLY A 157 6.00 -23.94 -14.43
CA GLY A 157 7.03 -24.37 -15.35
C GLY A 157 8.20 -25.02 -14.61
N ARG A 158 8.43 -26.34 -14.84
CA ARG A 158 9.51 -27.11 -14.23
C ARG A 158 10.71 -27.29 -15.17
N SER A 159 10.66 -26.76 -16.39
CA SER A 159 11.76 -26.86 -17.34
C SER A 159 12.95 -26.01 -16.92
N PRO A 160 14.20 -26.39 -17.28
CA PRO A 160 15.38 -25.58 -16.98
C PRO A 160 15.29 -24.15 -17.55
N ALA A 161 14.63 -23.96 -18.70
CA ALA A 161 14.41 -22.65 -19.29
C ALA A 161 13.50 -21.77 -18.41
N MET A 162 12.39 -22.33 -17.90
CA MET A 162 11.50 -21.59 -17.00
C MET A 162 12.12 -21.28 -15.65
N LYS A 163 13.03 -22.11 -15.14
CA LYS A 163 13.79 -21.78 -13.92
C LYS A 163 14.63 -20.52 -14.08
N LYS A 164 15.31 -20.38 -15.24
CA LYS A 164 16.05 -19.15 -15.56
C LYS A 164 15.13 -17.92 -15.61
N VAL A 165 13.94 -18.07 -16.17
CA VAL A 165 12.93 -16.97 -16.20
C VAL A 165 12.54 -16.59 -14.76
N THR A 166 12.32 -17.56 -13.88
CA THR A 166 12.01 -17.30 -12.47
C THR A 166 13.15 -16.56 -11.76
N GLU A 167 14.39 -16.98 -11.96
CA GLU A 167 15.59 -16.31 -11.41
C GLU A 167 15.69 -14.85 -11.90
N LEU A 168 15.41 -14.59 -13.19
CA LEU A 168 15.39 -13.24 -13.75
C LEU A 168 14.25 -12.37 -13.16
N ILE A 169 13.08 -12.96 -12.92
CA ILE A 169 11.97 -12.27 -12.25
C ILE A 169 12.37 -11.89 -10.84
N GLU A 170 12.91 -12.81 -10.04
CA GLU A 170 13.37 -12.54 -8.66
C GLU A 170 14.44 -11.45 -8.61
N MET A 171 15.34 -11.41 -9.59
CA MET A 171 16.37 -10.40 -9.70
C MET A 171 15.80 -8.99 -10.03
N VAL A 172 14.84 -8.90 -10.96
CA VAL A 172 14.36 -7.61 -11.44
C VAL A 172 13.17 -7.08 -10.63
N ALA A 173 12.39 -7.93 -10.00
CA ALA A 173 11.18 -7.54 -9.29
C ALA A 173 11.41 -6.45 -8.22
N PRO A 174 12.47 -6.47 -7.39
CA PRO A 174 12.72 -5.44 -6.38
C PRO A 174 13.12 -4.08 -6.95
N THR A 175 13.42 -3.99 -8.26
CA THR A 175 13.92 -2.77 -8.90
C THR A 175 12.80 -1.98 -9.57
N GLU A 176 13.07 -0.69 -9.89
CA GLU A 176 12.19 0.17 -10.70
C GLU A 176 12.56 0.12 -12.22
N ALA A 177 13.45 -0.78 -12.60
CA ALA A 177 13.89 -0.90 -13.99
C ALA A 177 12.72 -1.26 -14.92
N THR A 178 12.76 -0.69 -16.13
CA THR A 178 11.87 -1.10 -17.23
C THR A 178 12.21 -2.52 -17.65
N VAL A 179 11.21 -3.36 -17.83
CA VAL A 179 11.38 -4.76 -18.25
C VAL A 179 10.75 -4.95 -19.62
N LEU A 180 11.51 -5.53 -20.53
CA LEU A 180 11.03 -5.98 -21.84
C LEU A 180 10.92 -7.50 -21.83
N ILE A 181 9.72 -8.02 -22.09
CA ILE A 181 9.44 -9.46 -22.17
C ILE A 181 9.27 -9.81 -23.65
N THR A 182 10.11 -10.74 -24.15
CA THR A 182 10.01 -11.23 -25.52
C THR A 182 9.60 -12.70 -25.53
N GLY A 183 8.92 -13.13 -26.59
CA GLY A 183 8.47 -14.51 -26.75
C GLY A 183 7.30 -14.63 -27.72
N GLU A 184 7.06 -15.83 -28.26
CA GLU A 184 5.96 -16.09 -29.19
C GLU A 184 4.58 -15.77 -28.56
N SER A 185 3.55 -15.68 -29.39
CA SER A 185 2.17 -15.51 -28.91
C SER A 185 1.77 -16.72 -28.06
N GLY A 186 1.13 -16.48 -26.90
CA GLY A 186 0.68 -17.55 -26.02
C GLY A 186 1.72 -18.09 -25.03
N THR A 187 2.98 -17.62 -25.02
CA THR A 187 4.03 -18.07 -24.10
C THR A 187 3.84 -17.62 -22.65
N GLY A 188 2.81 -16.81 -22.35
CA GLY A 188 2.54 -16.37 -20.98
C GLY A 188 3.23 -15.06 -20.56
N LYS A 189 3.53 -14.17 -21.51
CA LYS A 189 4.16 -12.86 -21.23
C LYS A 189 3.40 -12.04 -20.18
N GLU A 190 2.08 -12.08 -20.19
CA GLU A 190 1.26 -11.42 -19.17
C GLU A 190 1.42 -12.05 -17.78
N VAL A 191 1.52 -13.39 -17.71
CA VAL A 191 1.76 -14.10 -16.44
C VAL A 191 3.09 -13.68 -15.82
N VAL A 192 4.15 -13.57 -16.64
CA VAL A 192 5.46 -13.09 -16.21
C VAL A 192 5.40 -11.64 -15.74
N ALA A 193 4.69 -10.77 -16.48
CA ALA A 193 4.52 -9.37 -16.06
C ALA A 193 3.79 -9.24 -14.71
N ARG A 194 2.75 -10.05 -14.50
CA ARG A 194 2.04 -10.13 -13.21
C ARG A 194 2.94 -10.67 -12.09
N ALA A 195 3.77 -11.67 -12.37
CA ALA A 195 4.72 -12.21 -11.39
C ALA A 195 5.78 -11.16 -10.98
N ILE A 196 6.31 -10.38 -11.93
CA ILE A 196 7.23 -9.27 -11.66
C ILE A 196 6.57 -8.21 -10.77
N HIS A 197 5.33 -7.83 -11.09
CA HIS A 197 4.58 -6.86 -10.30
C HIS A 197 4.32 -7.38 -8.88
N ALA A 198 3.82 -8.60 -8.74
CA ALA A 198 3.48 -9.21 -7.45
C ALA A 198 4.69 -9.41 -6.53
N ALA A 199 5.88 -9.66 -7.09
CA ALA A 199 7.15 -9.76 -6.34
C ALA A 199 7.83 -8.39 -6.12
N GLY A 200 7.29 -7.30 -6.69
CA GLY A 200 7.89 -5.96 -6.65
C GLY A 200 7.42 -5.11 -5.47
N PRO A 201 8.06 -3.93 -5.28
CA PRO A 201 7.69 -2.98 -4.21
C PRO A 201 6.29 -2.38 -4.41
N ARG A 202 5.80 -2.34 -5.66
CA ARG A 202 4.48 -1.80 -6.02
C ARG A 202 3.37 -2.86 -6.05
N ARG A 203 3.57 -4.05 -5.48
CA ARG A 203 2.63 -5.18 -5.51
C ARG A 203 1.22 -4.89 -4.99
N TYR A 204 1.07 -3.89 -4.13
CA TYR A 204 -0.22 -3.45 -3.58
C TYR A 204 -0.84 -2.27 -4.32
N MET A 205 -0.15 -1.78 -5.36
CA MET A 205 -0.62 -0.69 -6.21
C MET A 205 -1.25 -1.26 -7.48
N PRO A 206 -2.01 -0.46 -8.27
CA PRO A 206 -2.66 -0.97 -9.46
C PRO A 206 -1.64 -1.44 -10.50
N MET A 207 -1.91 -2.59 -11.13
CA MET A 207 -1.28 -3.02 -12.38
C MET A 207 -2.27 -2.81 -13.52
N VAL A 208 -1.93 -1.90 -14.43
CA VAL A 208 -2.80 -1.53 -15.56
C VAL A 208 -2.25 -2.14 -16.84
N THR A 209 -2.99 -3.08 -17.41
CA THR A 209 -2.67 -3.73 -18.69
C THR A 209 -3.24 -2.92 -19.88
N ILE A 210 -2.44 -2.77 -20.91
CA ILE A 210 -2.79 -2.09 -22.17
C ILE A 210 -2.36 -2.96 -23.33
N HIS A 211 -3.32 -3.42 -24.14
CA HIS A 211 -3.07 -4.18 -25.36
C HIS A 211 -2.93 -3.21 -26.52
N CYS A 212 -1.70 -2.98 -26.98
CA CYS A 212 -1.38 -1.98 -27.98
C CYS A 212 -1.84 -2.37 -29.40
N GLY A 213 -1.93 -3.65 -29.70
CA GLY A 213 -2.33 -4.15 -31.03
C GLY A 213 -3.85 -4.25 -31.25
N ALA A 214 -4.67 -4.14 -30.21
CA ALA A 214 -6.12 -4.41 -30.29
C ALA A 214 -6.97 -3.20 -30.70
N LEU A 215 -6.40 -1.98 -30.73
CA LEU A 215 -7.14 -0.72 -30.91
C LEU A 215 -6.65 0.07 -32.14
N THR A 216 -7.54 0.87 -32.69
CA THR A 216 -7.12 1.88 -33.69
C THR A 216 -6.26 2.95 -33.00
N GLU A 217 -5.37 3.61 -33.77
CA GLU A 217 -4.41 4.59 -33.22
C GLU A 217 -5.09 5.65 -32.34
N THR A 218 -6.16 6.28 -32.80
CA THR A 218 -6.90 7.32 -32.05
C THR A 218 -7.49 6.78 -30.73
N LEU A 219 -8.00 5.54 -30.75
CA LEU A 219 -8.54 4.91 -29.55
C LEU A 219 -7.43 4.52 -28.59
N LEU A 220 -6.30 4.03 -29.10
CA LEU A 220 -5.14 3.70 -28.29
C LEU A 220 -4.56 4.93 -27.61
N GLU A 221 -4.38 6.05 -28.32
CA GLU A 221 -3.96 7.33 -27.74
C GLU A 221 -4.92 7.78 -26.64
N SER A 222 -6.23 7.71 -26.88
CA SER A 222 -7.25 8.05 -25.91
C SER A 222 -7.23 7.12 -24.67
N GLU A 223 -6.98 5.83 -24.84
CA GLU A 223 -6.81 4.89 -23.72
C GLU A 223 -5.53 5.17 -22.92
N LEU A 224 -4.40 5.38 -23.60
CA LEU A 224 -3.10 5.63 -22.96
C LEU A 224 -3.09 6.95 -22.18
N PHE A 225 -3.38 8.05 -22.87
CA PHE A 225 -3.19 9.42 -22.36
C PHE A 225 -4.45 10.05 -21.80
N GLY A 226 -5.65 9.48 -22.11
CA GLY A 226 -6.93 10.11 -21.81
C GLY A 226 -7.29 11.20 -22.83
N HIS A 227 -8.47 11.78 -22.69
CA HIS A 227 -8.92 12.88 -23.58
C HIS A 227 -9.75 13.91 -22.85
N GLU A 228 -9.72 15.13 -23.33
CA GLU A 228 -10.65 16.18 -22.94
C GLU A 228 -11.95 16.10 -23.78
N LYS A 229 -13.02 16.68 -23.26
CA LYS A 229 -14.30 16.74 -23.98
C LYS A 229 -14.12 17.43 -25.34
N GLY A 230 -14.58 16.81 -26.41
CA GLY A 230 -14.48 17.34 -27.78
C GLY A 230 -13.16 17.07 -28.51
N ALA A 231 -12.25 16.28 -27.94
CA ALA A 231 -10.94 15.99 -28.54
C ALA A 231 -11.01 15.26 -29.91
N PHE A 232 -12.07 14.46 -30.12
CA PHE A 232 -12.36 13.77 -31.38
C PHE A 232 -13.85 13.47 -31.51
N THR A 233 -14.30 13.03 -32.67
CA THR A 233 -15.69 12.64 -32.89
C THR A 233 -16.07 11.46 -32.01
N GLY A 234 -16.93 11.70 -30.99
CA GLY A 234 -17.31 10.71 -29.97
C GLY A 234 -16.79 11.01 -28.57
N ALA A 235 -15.89 11.97 -28.39
CA ALA A 235 -15.39 12.39 -27.07
C ALA A 235 -16.42 13.28 -26.33
N GLN A 236 -17.55 12.70 -25.91
CA GLN A 236 -18.64 13.43 -25.25
C GLN A 236 -18.28 13.92 -23.85
N TYR A 237 -17.43 13.20 -23.15
CA TYR A 237 -16.99 13.48 -21.77
C TYR A 237 -15.47 13.42 -21.69
N ARG A 238 -14.90 14.04 -20.67
CA ARG A 238 -13.50 13.90 -20.30
C ARG A 238 -13.24 12.48 -19.76
N LYS A 239 -12.13 11.85 -20.17
CA LYS A 239 -11.70 10.53 -19.70
C LYS A 239 -10.26 10.56 -19.22
N LYS A 240 -9.98 9.96 -18.05
CA LYS A 240 -8.60 9.72 -17.59
C LYS A 240 -7.95 8.63 -18.42
N GLY A 241 -6.67 8.81 -18.74
CA GLY A 241 -5.86 7.81 -19.43
C GLY A 241 -5.36 6.71 -18.49
N LYS A 242 -4.95 5.60 -19.08
CA LYS A 242 -4.39 4.45 -18.33
C LYS A 242 -3.12 4.82 -17.57
N PHE A 243 -2.30 5.75 -18.05
CA PHE A 243 -1.13 6.25 -17.31
C PHE A 243 -1.53 7.00 -16.04
N GLU A 244 -2.63 7.77 -16.06
CA GLU A 244 -3.17 8.42 -14.86
C GLU A 244 -3.73 7.38 -13.85
N VAL A 245 -4.38 6.34 -14.35
CA VAL A 245 -4.95 5.27 -13.50
C VAL A 245 -3.85 4.42 -12.86
N ALA A 246 -2.71 4.29 -13.55
CA ALA A 246 -1.56 3.53 -13.07
C ALA A 246 -0.62 4.30 -12.14
N ASP A 247 -0.98 5.54 -11.79
CA ASP A 247 -0.13 6.37 -10.93
C ASP A 247 0.18 5.68 -9.59
N GLY A 248 1.46 5.67 -9.21
CA GLY A 248 1.99 4.89 -8.08
C GLY A 248 2.17 3.38 -8.33
N GLY A 249 1.62 2.85 -9.44
CA GLY A 249 1.55 1.43 -9.74
C GLY A 249 2.49 0.95 -10.85
N THR A 250 2.01 0.00 -11.67
CA THR A 250 2.73 -0.60 -12.79
C THR A 250 1.89 -0.54 -14.06
N VAL A 251 2.50 -0.17 -15.17
CA VAL A 251 1.92 -0.25 -16.51
C VAL A 251 2.50 -1.46 -17.23
N PHE A 252 1.64 -2.31 -17.76
CA PHE A 252 2.01 -3.41 -18.66
C PHE A 252 1.53 -3.09 -20.07
N LEU A 253 2.49 -2.89 -21.01
CA LEU A 253 2.26 -2.60 -22.42
C LEU A 253 2.43 -3.90 -23.20
N ASP A 254 1.34 -4.54 -23.59
CA ASP A 254 1.39 -5.75 -24.38
C ASP A 254 1.36 -5.41 -25.89
N GLU A 255 2.09 -6.20 -26.69
CA GLU A 255 2.27 -6.01 -28.14
C GLU A 255 2.79 -4.60 -28.48
N ILE A 256 3.80 -4.13 -27.72
CA ILE A 256 4.36 -2.77 -27.88
C ILE A 256 4.90 -2.49 -29.29
N SER A 257 5.21 -3.53 -30.06
CA SER A 257 5.66 -3.42 -31.45
C SER A 257 4.60 -2.87 -32.42
N ASP A 258 3.33 -2.82 -32.04
CA ASP A 258 2.22 -2.52 -32.92
C ASP A 258 1.74 -1.06 -32.86
N ILE A 259 2.39 -0.22 -32.07
CA ILE A 259 2.07 1.19 -31.97
C ILE A 259 2.68 2.01 -33.09
N SER A 260 1.97 3.06 -33.54
CA SER A 260 2.43 3.98 -34.55
C SER A 260 3.67 4.78 -34.15
N LEU A 261 4.45 5.30 -35.08
CA LEU A 261 5.62 6.14 -34.81
C LEU A 261 5.27 7.40 -33.99
N LYS A 262 4.06 7.92 -34.15
CA LYS A 262 3.54 9.03 -33.37
C LYS A 262 3.36 8.61 -31.92
N THR A 263 2.62 7.53 -31.66
CA THR A 263 2.39 6.99 -30.32
C THR A 263 3.71 6.59 -29.65
N GLN A 264 4.70 6.08 -30.42
CA GLN A 264 6.05 5.80 -29.90
C GLN A 264 6.75 7.07 -29.40
N THR A 265 6.58 8.21 -30.08
CA THR A 265 7.14 9.49 -29.66
C THR A 265 6.51 9.97 -28.36
N ASP A 266 5.19 9.89 -28.26
CA ASP A 266 4.46 10.31 -27.05
C ASP A 266 4.79 9.39 -25.86
N LEU A 267 4.88 8.08 -26.10
CA LEU A 267 5.27 7.10 -25.08
C LEU A 267 6.70 7.34 -24.56
N LEU A 268 7.65 7.61 -25.46
CA LEU A 268 9.03 7.94 -25.07
C LEU A 268 9.07 9.14 -24.13
N ARG A 269 8.31 10.18 -24.44
CA ARG A 269 8.22 11.38 -23.63
C ARG A 269 7.68 11.05 -22.21
N VAL A 270 6.63 10.25 -22.13
CA VAL A 270 6.08 9.83 -20.81
C VAL A 270 7.08 9.00 -20.00
N LEU A 271 7.81 8.09 -20.63
CA LEU A 271 8.83 7.27 -19.97
C LEU A 271 10.02 8.09 -19.48
N GLN A 272 10.34 9.22 -20.14
CA GLN A 272 11.46 10.08 -19.78
C GLN A 272 11.08 11.19 -18.79
N GLU A 273 10.00 11.91 -19.09
CA GLU A 273 9.59 13.10 -18.35
C GLU A 273 8.64 12.78 -17.18
N LYS A 274 8.03 11.59 -17.20
CA LYS A 274 7.00 11.20 -16.22
C LYS A 274 5.81 12.18 -16.20
N GLU A 275 5.49 12.71 -17.36
CA GLU A 275 4.37 13.64 -17.55
C GLU A 275 3.57 13.23 -18.80
N ILE A 276 2.26 13.40 -18.72
CA ILE A 276 1.33 13.18 -19.83
C ILE A 276 0.54 14.45 -20.13
N VAL A 277 0.04 14.53 -21.37
CA VAL A 277 -0.97 15.52 -21.78
C VAL A 277 -2.12 14.76 -22.41
N ARG A 278 -3.35 15.03 -21.99
CA ARG A 278 -4.54 14.40 -22.58
C ARG A 278 -4.75 14.85 -24.02
N VAL A 279 -5.29 13.95 -24.84
CA VAL A 279 -5.65 14.28 -26.22
C VAL A 279 -6.65 15.44 -26.24
N GLY A 280 -6.32 16.50 -27.01
CA GLY A 280 -7.11 17.73 -27.07
C GLY A 280 -6.94 18.69 -25.89
N GLY A 281 -6.04 18.38 -24.95
CA GLY A 281 -5.70 19.23 -23.81
C GLY A 281 -4.30 19.82 -23.89
N ASN A 282 -3.99 20.74 -22.96
CA ASN A 282 -2.66 21.37 -22.83
C ASN A 282 -2.09 21.22 -21.41
N GLN A 283 -2.83 20.62 -20.49
CA GLN A 283 -2.38 20.46 -19.10
C GLN A 283 -1.41 19.30 -18.97
N GLN A 284 -0.21 19.56 -18.45
CA GLN A 284 0.74 18.53 -18.05
C GLN A 284 0.30 17.90 -16.72
N ILE A 285 0.29 16.57 -16.68
CA ILE A 285 -0.12 15.77 -15.53
C ILE A 285 1.06 14.86 -15.20
N LYS A 286 1.59 14.98 -13.99
CA LYS A 286 2.65 14.10 -13.49
C LYS A 286 2.11 12.72 -13.22
N VAL A 287 2.88 11.70 -13.59
CA VAL A 287 2.57 10.29 -13.38
C VAL A 287 3.83 9.55 -12.94
N ASP A 288 3.70 8.69 -11.96
CA ASP A 288 4.78 7.81 -11.53
C ASP A 288 4.33 6.35 -11.63
N PHE A 289 4.97 5.59 -12.50
CA PHE A 289 4.70 4.18 -12.67
C PHE A 289 5.95 3.41 -13.09
N ARG A 290 5.99 2.13 -12.75
CA ARG A 290 6.93 1.16 -13.31
C ARG A 290 6.43 0.68 -14.67
N CYS A 291 7.30 0.58 -15.67
CA CYS A 291 6.94 0.09 -17.00
C CYS A 291 7.41 -1.35 -17.21
N ILE A 292 6.51 -2.21 -17.65
CA ILE A 292 6.80 -3.54 -18.20
C ILE A 292 6.21 -3.57 -19.60
N ALA A 293 6.98 -3.95 -20.59
CA ALA A 293 6.54 -4.05 -21.99
C ALA A 293 6.71 -5.48 -22.50
N ALA A 294 5.85 -5.91 -23.39
CA ALA A 294 5.93 -7.23 -24.03
C ALA A 294 5.77 -7.13 -25.55
N THR A 295 6.44 -8.03 -26.25
CA THR A 295 6.31 -8.16 -27.71
C THR A 295 6.61 -9.59 -28.16
N ASN A 296 5.97 -9.99 -29.24
CA ASN A 296 6.29 -11.22 -29.99
C ASN A 296 7.17 -10.96 -31.21
N LYS A 297 7.52 -9.69 -31.49
CA LYS A 297 8.33 -9.30 -32.68
C LYS A 297 9.74 -8.91 -32.26
N ASN A 298 10.71 -9.11 -33.15
CA ASN A 298 12.07 -8.65 -32.93
C ASN A 298 12.15 -7.14 -33.15
N LEU A 299 12.24 -6.38 -32.04
CA LEU A 299 12.31 -4.92 -32.06
C LEU A 299 13.56 -4.40 -32.80
N GLU A 300 14.70 -5.09 -32.73
CA GLU A 300 15.92 -4.68 -33.44
C GLU A 300 15.70 -4.69 -34.97
N THR A 301 14.96 -5.68 -35.47
CA THR A 301 14.59 -5.74 -36.87
C THR A 301 13.65 -4.60 -37.25
N LEU A 302 12.68 -4.27 -36.39
CA LEU A 302 11.77 -3.14 -36.62
C LEU A 302 12.49 -1.79 -36.57
N VAL A 303 13.51 -1.65 -35.71
CA VAL A 303 14.37 -0.45 -35.70
C VAL A 303 15.15 -0.32 -37.02
N LYS A 304 15.76 -1.42 -37.52
CA LYS A 304 16.48 -1.42 -38.81
C LYS A 304 15.55 -1.09 -39.99
N ASN A 305 14.30 -1.50 -39.92
CA ASN A 305 13.29 -1.22 -40.94
C ASN A 305 12.65 0.17 -40.81
N GLY A 306 13.00 0.96 -39.78
CA GLY A 306 12.44 2.28 -39.53
C GLY A 306 10.98 2.31 -39.04
N THR A 307 10.42 1.17 -38.65
CA THR A 307 9.05 1.05 -38.12
C THR A 307 8.98 1.13 -36.60
N PHE A 308 10.13 1.05 -35.92
CA PHE A 308 10.28 1.29 -34.47
C PHE A 308 11.42 2.25 -34.21
N ARG A 309 11.22 3.22 -33.31
CA ARG A 309 12.22 4.25 -33.00
C ARG A 309 13.36 3.68 -32.15
N PRO A 310 14.61 3.97 -32.52
CA PRO A 310 15.76 3.47 -31.75
C PRO A 310 15.82 4.03 -30.34
N ASP A 311 15.41 5.29 -30.11
CA ASP A 311 15.40 5.92 -28.80
C ASP A 311 14.40 5.26 -27.83
N LEU A 312 13.21 4.90 -28.30
CA LEU A 312 12.23 4.14 -27.52
C LEU A 312 12.72 2.71 -27.25
N TYR A 313 13.33 2.07 -28.26
CA TYR A 313 13.91 0.73 -28.09
C TYR A 313 14.89 0.71 -26.90
N TYR A 314 15.88 1.59 -26.86
CA TYR A 314 16.86 1.64 -25.78
C TYR A 314 16.23 2.00 -24.42
N ARG A 315 15.12 2.73 -24.38
CA ARG A 315 14.40 3.03 -23.14
C ARG A 315 13.63 1.86 -22.60
N LEU A 316 13.14 0.96 -23.49
CA LEU A 316 12.45 -0.27 -23.11
C LEU A 316 13.41 -1.43 -22.82
N HIS A 317 14.51 -1.52 -23.57
CA HIS A 317 15.49 -2.61 -23.53
C HIS A 317 16.51 -2.40 -22.40
N VAL A 318 16.03 -2.22 -21.15
CA VAL A 318 16.88 -2.05 -19.95
C VAL A 318 17.14 -3.40 -19.28
N PHE A 319 16.09 -4.17 -19.07
CA PHE A 319 16.18 -5.54 -18.58
C PHE A 319 15.30 -6.44 -19.45
N CYS A 320 15.87 -7.50 -19.98
CA CYS A 320 15.16 -8.37 -20.94
C CYS A 320 14.91 -9.75 -20.36
N ILE A 321 13.71 -10.27 -20.60
CA ILE A 321 13.32 -11.64 -20.27
C ILE A 321 12.79 -12.29 -21.54
N ASP A 322 13.53 -13.27 -22.05
CA ASP A 322 13.14 -14.04 -23.23
C ASP A 322 12.42 -15.30 -22.78
N LEU A 323 11.17 -15.46 -23.20
CA LEU A 323 10.35 -16.63 -22.93
C LEU A 323 10.59 -17.71 -24.01
N PRO A 324 10.79 -18.96 -23.57
CA PRO A 324 11.05 -20.08 -24.48
C PRO A 324 9.83 -20.47 -25.31
#